data_1047bb1f2b6d1ffb051076a28a89d022
#
_entry.id   1047bb1f2b6d1ffb051076a28a89d022
#
_cell.length_a   1.000
_cell.length_b   1.000
_cell.length_c   1.000
_cell.angle_alpha   90.00
_cell.angle_beta   90.00
_cell.angle_gamma   90.00
#
_symmetry.space_group_name_H-M   'P 1'
#
loop_
_entity.id
_entity.type
_entity.pdbx_description
1 polymer ?
#
loop_
_entity_poly.entity_id
_entity_poly.type
_entity_poly.pdbx_seq_one_letter_code
_entity_poly.pdbx_strand_id
1 'polypeptide(L)'
;SVVGTFNEWDGRRHQMRQRGISGVWELFIPHISEGCKYKYEILGADWNLMALKADPVAFYAEKRPSTASVVYDLDKYEWKAKGWEKKREKINAMDAPMSIYEVHLGSWRRHEDGTSLSYRELAKELPAYVKSMGYNFVELLPVTEYPLDDSWGYQCTGYFAPTSRYGTPHDFMALVDALHQAGVGVILDWVPAHFPRDAFGLYHFDGGPTYESVSYTHLR
;
A
#
# COMPACT_ATOMS: atom_id res chain seq x y z
N SER A 1 -5.87 -8.12 -20.53
CA SER A 1 -6.01 -6.72 -20.96
C SER A 1 -5.82 -5.76 -19.80
N VAL A 2 -5.46 -4.51 -20.11
CA VAL A 2 -5.51 -3.42 -19.13
C VAL A 2 -6.73 -2.56 -19.41
N VAL A 3 -7.57 -2.38 -18.40
CA VAL A 3 -8.79 -1.56 -18.47
C VAL A 3 -8.70 -0.39 -17.49
N GLY A 4 -9.23 0.75 -17.87
CA GLY A 4 -9.14 1.92 -17.02
C GLY A 4 -9.87 3.15 -17.58
N THR A 5 -9.69 4.28 -16.91
CA THR A 5 -10.28 5.56 -17.31
C THR A 5 -9.86 6.03 -18.70
N PHE A 6 -8.71 5.57 -19.18
CA PHE A 6 -8.15 5.92 -20.49
C PHE A 6 -8.76 5.14 -21.67
N ASN A 7 -9.53 4.10 -21.42
CA ASN A 7 -10.20 3.30 -22.47
C ASN A 7 -11.64 2.95 -22.12
N GLU A 8 -12.27 3.71 -21.22
CA GLU A 8 -13.66 3.50 -20.81
C GLU A 8 -13.92 2.09 -20.26
N TRP A 9 -12.87 1.48 -19.67
CA TRP A 9 -12.90 0.12 -19.11
C TRP A 9 -13.17 -0.98 -20.14
N ASP A 10 -12.85 -0.74 -21.41
CA ASP A 10 -13.03 -1.68 -22.52
C ASP A 10 -11.79 -2.55 -22.75
N GLY A 11 -11.82 -3.81 -22.31
CA GLY A 11 -10.71 -4.76 -22.41
C GLY A 11 -10.33 -5.18 -23.85
N ARG A 12 -11.14 -4.83 -24.84
CA ARG A 12 -10.82 -5.12 -26.25
C ARG A 12 -9.75 -4.19 -26.82
N ARG A 13 -9.51 -3.02 -26.18
CA ARG A 13 -8.65 -1.96 -26.71
C ARG A 13 -7.17 -2.11 -26.36
N HIS A 14 -6.88 -2.66 -25.18
CA HIS A 14 -5.52 -2.69 -24.61
C HIS A 14 -5.16 -4.10 -24.15
N GLN A 15 -5.11 -5.02 -25.11
CA GLN A 15 -4.71 -6.41 -24.85
C GLN A 15 -3.19 -6.50 -24.65
N MET A 16 -2.78 -7.18 -23.60
CA MET A 16 -1.38 -7.46 -23.33
C MET A 16 -0.88 -8.61 -24.20
N ARG A 17 0.39 -8.60 -24.55
CA ARG A 17 1.05 -9.69 -25.25
C ARG A 17 1.97 -10.47 -24.31
N GLN A 18 2.04 -11.76 -24.49
CA GLN A 18 2.97 -12.61 -23.77
C GLN A 18 4.39 -12.51 -24.37
N ARG A 19 5.41 -12.41 -23.52
CA ARG A 19 6.81 -12.44 -23.92
C ARG A 19 7.32 -13.88 -24.05
N GLY A 20 7.11 -14.48 -25.24
CA GLY A 20 7.52 -15.86 -25.49
C GLY A 20 6.90 -16.83 -24.46
N ILE A 21 7.73 -17.71 -23.88
CA ILE A 21 7.31 -18.70 -22.88
C ILE A 21 7.56 -18.25 -21.44
N SER A 22 7.90 -16.98 -21.22
CA SER A 22 8.32 -16.49 -19.89
C SER A 22 7.18 -16.37 -18.86
N GLY A 23 5.92 -16.42 -19.29
CA GLY A 23 4.77 -16.11 -18.44
C GLY A 23 4.58 -14.61 -18.16
N VAL A 24 5.48 -13.76 -18.64
CA VAL A 24 5.39 -12.30 -18.52
C VAL A 24 4.50 -11.74 -19.61
N TRP A 25 3.56 -10.89 -19.21
CA TRP A 25 2.68 -10.15 -20.10
C TRP A 25 3.07 -8.68 -20.10
N GLU A 26 3.13 -8.06 -21.25
CA GLU A 26 3.52 -6.66 -21.39
C GLU A 26 2.60 -5.87 -22.30
N LEU A 27 2.49 -4.58 -22.02
CA LEU A 27 1.81 -3.61 -22.87
C LEU A 27 2.38 -2.22 -22.58
N PHE A 28 2.64 -1.47 -23.64
CA PHE A 28 2.93 -0.05 -23.56
C PHE A 28 1.69 0.75 -23.98
N ILE A 29 1.22 1.64 -23.12
CA ILE A 29 0.08 2.52 -23.39
C ILE A 29 0.59 3.96 -23.37
N PRO A 30 0.62 4.66 -24.53
CA PRO A 30 1.07 6.04 -24.57
C PRO A 30 0.08 6.98 -23.89
N HIS A 31 0.55 8.15 -23.47
CA HIS A 31 -0.27 9.23 -22.89
C HIS A 31 -1.00 8.88 -21.58
N ILE A 32 -0.58 7.83 -20.87
CA ILE A 32 -1.04 7.57 -19.51
C ILE A 32 -0.40 8.61 -18.59
N SER A 33 -1.22 9.23 -17.77
CA SER A 33 -0.81 10.24 -16.78
C SER A 33 -1.12 9.78 -15.36
N GLU A 34 -0.45 10.42 -14.41
CA GLU A 34 -0.75 10.27 -12.99
C GLU A 34 -2.24 10.55 -12.70
N GLY A 35 -2.83 9.75 -11.83
CA GLY A 35 -4.26 9.80 -11.52
C GLY A 35 -5.14 8.91 -12.40
N CYS A 36 -4.63 8.38 -13.53
CA CYS A 36 -5.36 7.39 -14.29
C CYS A 36 -5.61 6.14 -13.46
N LYS A 37 -6.86 5.66 -13.50
CA LYS A 37 -7.29 4.46 -12.78
C LYS A 37 -7.28 3.27 -13.70
N TYR A 38 -6.83 2.12 -13.20
CA TYR A 38 -6.73 0.91 -14.02
C TYR A 38 -6.92 -0.36 -13.21
N LYS A 39 -7.26 -1.42 -13.91
CA LYS A 39 -7.28 -2.81 -13.44
C LYS A 39 -6.82 -3.74 -14.55
N TYR A 40 -6.56 -4.99 -14.18
CA TYR A 40 -6.34 -6.06 -15.14
C TYR A 40 -7.62 -6.85 -15.37
N GLU A 41 -7.96 -7.06 -16.65
CA GLU A 41 -8.96 -7.98 -17.10
C GLU A 41 -8.27 -9.27 -17.55
N ILE A 42 -8.58 -10.37 -16.87
CA ILE A 42 -7.93 -11.66 -17.05
C ILE A 42 -8.94 -12.69 -17.52
N LEU A 43 -8.55 -13.44 -18.58
CA LEU A 43 -9.24 -14.67 -18.98
C LEU A 43 -8.60 -15.84 -18.24
N GLY A 44 -9.38 -16.59 -17.50
CA GLY A 44 -8.95 -17.82 -16.87
C GLY A 44 -8.61 -18.93 -17.88
N ALA A 45 -8.03 -20.01 -17.41
CA ALA A 45 -7.73 -21.18 -18.25
C ALA A 45 -8.98 -21.83 -18.89
N ASP A 46 -10.13 -21.60 -18.30
CA ASP A 46 -11.45 -22.03 -18.78
C ASP A 46 -12.10 -21.04 -19.77
N TRP A 47 -11.36 -20.01 -20.22
CA TRP A 47 -11.81 -18.94 -21.10
C TRP A 47 -12.93 -18.05 -20.52
N ASN A 48 -13.19 -18.14 -19.24
CA ASN A 48 -14.13 -17.23 -18.57
C ASN A 48 -13.41 -15.97 -18.09
N LEU A 49 -14.10 -14.82 -18.21
CA LEU A 49 -13.64 -13.56 -17.64
C LEU A 49 -13.70 -13.62 -16.12
N MET A 50 -12.59 -13.32 -15.50
CA MET A 50 -12.50 -13.17 -14.06
C MET A 50 -12.98 -11.79 -13.61
N ALA A 51 -13.25 -11.64 -12.32
CA ALA A 51 -13.39 -10.31 -11.73
C ALA A 51 -12.18 -9.44 -12.05
N LEU A 52 -12.40 -8.15 -12.32
CA LEU A 52 -11.31 -7.22 -12.60
C LEU A 52 -10.34 -7.16 -11.42
N LYS A 53 -9.06 -7.38 -11.69
CA LYS A 53 -7.99 -7.43 -10.68
C LYS A 53 -7.29 -6.08 -10.51
N ALA A 54 -7.12 -5.64 -9.26
CA ALA A 54 -6.22 -4.55 -8.96
C ALA A 54 -4.77 -4.98 -9.22
N ASP A 55 -3.90 -4.03 -9.50
CA ASP A 55 -2.47 -4.29 -9.65
C ASP A 55 -1.83 -4.57 -8.28
N PRO A 56 -1.29 -5.77 -8.04
CA PRO A 56 -0.71 -6.13 -6.74
C PRO A 56 0.57 -5.36 -6.40
N VAL A 57 1.21 -4.73 -7.39
CA VAL A 57 2.42 -3.93 -7.21
C VAL A 57 2.18 -2.43 -7.39
N ALA A 58 0.93 -1.99 -7.47
CA ALA A 58 0.59 -0.58 -7.53
C ALA A 58 1.06 0.18 -6.29
N PHE A 59 1.50 1.41 -6.48
CA PHE A 59 1.91 2.32 -5.39
C PHE A 59 0.77 3.12 -4.80
N TYR A 60 -0.38 3.15 -5.47
CA TYR A 60 -1.56 3.87 -5.00
C TYR A 60 -2.85 3.16 -5.40
N ALA A 61 -3.80 3.11 -4.49
CA ALA A 61 -5.12 2.54 -4.68
C ALA A 61 -6.21 3.62 -4.54
N GLU A 62 -7.33 3.43 -5.22
CA GLU A 62 -8.51 4.26 -4.99
C GLU A 62 -8.98 4.16 -3.54
N LYS A 63 -9.55 5.27 -3.07
CA LYS A 63 -10.25 5.26 -1.78
C LYS A 63 -11.50 4.39 -1.89
N ARG A 64 -11.65 3.48 -0.92
CA ARG A 64 -12.84 2.61 -0.88
C ARG A 64 -14.16 3.41 -0.81
N PRO A 65 -15.24 2.84 -1.33
CA PRO A 65 -15.43 1.43 -1.74
C PRO A 65 -14.83 1.07 -3.10
N SER A 66 -14.25 2.01 -3.83
CA SER A 66 -13.56 1.74 -5.09
C SER A 66 -12.30 0.90 -4.89
N THR A 67 -11.89 0.15 -5.92
CA THR A 67 -10.86 -0.87 -5.82
C THR A 67 -9.87 -0.86 -6.98
N ALA A 68 -9.82 0.21 -7.77
CA ALA A 68 -8.85 0.32 -8.85
C ALA A 68 -7.47 0.75 -8.34
N SER A 69 -6.45 0.37 -9.07
CA SER A 69 -5.12 0.92 -8.92
C SER A 69 -5.04 2.28 -9.60
N VAL A 70 -4.18 3.16 -9.09
CA VAL A 70 -4.00 4.51 -9.61
C VAL A 70 -2.55 4.68 -10.03
N VAL A 71 -2.34 5.18 -11.24
CA VAL A 71 -1.00 5.55 -11.72
C VAL A 71 -0.45 6.67 -10.86
N TYR A 72 0.72 6.50 -10.29
CA TYR A 72 1.31 7.44 -9.36
C TYR A 72 2.82 7.54 -9.53
N ASP A 73 3.36 8.77 -9.53
CA ASP A 73 4.79 9.05 -9.66
C ASP A 73 5.39 9.31 -8.27
N LEU A 74 6.15 8.35 -7.74
CA LEU A 74 6.80 8.47 -6.44
C LEU A 74 8.00 9.43 -6.46
N ASP A 75 8.64 9.64 -7.60
CA ASP A 75 9.90 10.37 -7.72
C ASP A 75 9.73 11.89 -7.54
N LYS A 76 8.50 12.37 -7.57
CA LYS A 76 8.19 13.80 -7.30
C LYS A 76 8.35 14.22 -5.85
N TYR A 77 8.53 13.29 -4.91
CA TYR A 77 8.68 13.64 -3.50
C TYR A 77 10.13 14.02 -3.17
N GLU A 78 10.33 15.20 -2.60
CA GLU A 78 11.62 15.66 -2.13
C GLU A 78 11.77 15.45 -0.61
N TRP A 79 12.66 14.52 -0.23
CA TRP A 79 12.97 14.23 1.17
C TRP A 79 13.71 15.38 1.86
N LYS A 80 13.23 15.77 3.03
CA LYS A 80 13.76 16.90 3.83
C LYS A 80 14.67 16.46 4.98
N ALA A 81 14.56 15.23 5.43
CA ALA A 81 15.39 14.67 6.51
C ALA A 81 16.84 14.40 6.05
N LYS A 82 17.56 15.44 5.69
CA LYS A 82 18.95 15.33 5.23
C LYS A 82 19.82 14.68 6.30
N GLY A 83 20.67 13.72 5.88
CA GLY A 83 21.58 13.00 6.77
C GLY A 83 20.92 11.93 7.65
N TRP A 84 19.65 11.61 7.39
CA TRP A 84 18.93 10.54 8.09
C TRP A 84 19.64 9.19 7.98
N GLU A 85 20.19 8.84 6.83
CA GLU A 85 20.90 7.57 6.61
C GLU A 85 22.03 7.35 7.61
N LYS A 86 22.90 8.36 7.80
CA LYS A 86 23.98 8.30 8.80
C LYS A 86 23.47 8.25 10.23
N LYS A 87 22.34 8.90 10.51
CA LYS A 87 21.72 8.88 11.83
C LYS A 87 21.07 7.52 12.09
N ARG A 88 20.43 6.94 11.09
CA ARG A 88 19.82 5.60 11.14
C ARG A 88 20.84 4.53 11.53
N GLU A 89 22.03 4.56 10.96
CA GLU A 89 23.10 3.62 11.30
C GLU A 89 23.42 3.62 12.81
N LYS A 90 23.41 4.79 13.42
CA LYS A 90 23.70 4.93 14.87
C LYS A 90 22.54 4.45 15.75
N ILE A 91 21.32 4.78 15.41
CA ILE A 91 20.15 4.40 16.23
C ILE A 91 19.76 2.93 16.05
N ASN A 92 20.17 2.30 14.95
CA ASN A 92 19.95 0.89 14.66
C ASN A 92 21.14 0.02 15.07
N ALA A 93 22.19 0.58 15.71
CA ALA A 93 23.31 -0.22 16.20
C ALA A 93 22.83 -1.25 17.23
N MET A 94 23.46 -2.43 17.24
CA MET A 94 23.05 -3.56 18.09
C MET A 94 23.07 -3.24 19.59
N ASP A 95 23.87 -2.27 20.00
CA ASP A 95 24.05 -1.78 21.38
C ASP A 95 23.30 -0.47 21.66
N ALA A 96 22.57 0.05 20.67
CA ALA A 96 21.79 1.27 20.86
C ALA A 96 20.47 0.98 21.60
N PRO A 97 20.08 1.85 22.55
CA PRO A 97 18.79 1.69 23.21
C PRO A 97 17.63 1.89 22.24
N MET A 98 16.63 1.01 22.29
CA MET A 98 15.44 1.08 21.47
C MET A 98 14.19 1.16 22.35
N SER A 99 13.37 2.21 22.12
CA SER A 99 12.07 2.40 22.74
C SER A 99 11.06 2.67 21.62
N ILE A 100 10.11 1.77 21.45
CA ILE A 100 9.18 1.75 20.32
C ILE A 100 7.80 2.20 20.79
N TYR A 101 7.19 3.13 20.07
CA TYR A 101 5.79 3.51 20.19
C TYR A 101 4.99 2.88 19.05
N GLU A 102 4.21 1.86 19.38
CA GLU A 102 3.32 1.19 18.43
C GLU A 102 2.03 1.97 18.26
N VAL A 103 1.59 2.22 17.03
CA VAL A 103 0.44 3.08 16.76
C VAL A 103 -0.39 2.64 15.55
N HIS A 104 -1.71 2.55 15.74
CA HIS A 104 -2.68 2.44 14.67
C HIS A 104 -3.16 3.86 14.28
N LEU A 105 -2.80 4.31 13.06
CA LEU A 105 -3.02 5.68 12.62
C LEU A 105 -4.50 6.09 12.63
N GLY A 106 -5.40 5.16 12.31
CA GLY A 106 -6.84 5.43 12.22
C GLY A 106 -7.55 5.61 13.56
N SER A 107 -6.94 5.19 14.68
CA SER A 107 -7.53 5.27 16.00
C SER A 107 -6.74 6.11 17.01
N TRP A 108 -5.51 6.53 16.66
CA TRP A 108 -4.63 7.27 17.57
C TRP A 108 -5.25 8.58 18.05
N ARG A 109 -5.66 9.42 17.10
CA ARG A 109 -6.44 10.64 17.34
C ARG A 109 -7.48 10.79 16.24
N ARG A 110 -8.56 11.48 16.55
CA ARG A 110 -9.67 11.75 15.64
C ARG A 110 -10.10 13.19 15.72
N HIS A 111 -10.71 13.68 14.66
CA HIS A 111 -11.44 14.94 14.67
C HIS A 111 -12.71 14.83 15.53
N GLU A 112 -13.31 15.96 15.85
CA GLU A 112 -14.55 16.01 16.64
C GLU A 112 -15.72 15.27 15.97
N ASP A 113 -15.72 15.18 14.64
CA ASP A 113 -16.69 14.43 13.84
C ASP A 113 -16.41 12.91 13.79
N GLY A 114 -15.36 12.46 14.48
CA GLY A 114 -14.96 11.05 14.54
C GLY A 114 -14.11 10.58 13.37
N THR A 115 -13.81 11.41 12.38
CA THR A 115 -12.91 11.04 11.26
C THR A 115 -11.46 10.93 11.71
N SER A 116 -10.68 10.08 11.06
CA SER A 116 -9.26 9.90 11.32
C SER A 116 -8.45 11.07 10.77
N LEU A 117 -7.31 11.36 11.40
CA LEU A 117 -6.34 12.32 10.88
C LEU A 117 -5.73 11.83 9.56
N SER A 118 -5.46 12.75 8.67
CA SER A 118 -4.69 12.49 7.45
C SER A 118 -3.20 12.29 7.75
N TYR A 119 -2.44 11.69 6.81
CA TYR A 119 -0.99 11.59 6.93
C TYR A 119 -0.30 12.94 7.17
N ARG A 120 -0.80 14.01 6.55
CA ARG A 120 -0.27 15.38 6.72
C ARG A 120 -0.52 15.95 8.10
N GLU A 121 -1.66 15.64 8.70
CA GLU A 121 -1.98 16.06 10.08
C GLU A 121 -1.17 15.24 11.09
N LEU A 122 -1.09 13.93 10.87
CA LEU A 122 -0.23 13.04 11.66
C LEU A 122 1.24 13.48 11.61
N ALA A 123 1.74 13.94 10.45
CA ALA A 123 3.09 14.46 10.30
C ALA A 123 3.37 15.70 11.17
N LYS A 124 2.34 16.47 11.54
CA LYS A 124 2.47 17.64 12.43
C LYS A 124 2.44 17.26 13.91
N GLU A 125 1.66 16.24 14.28
CA GLU A 125 1.39 15.94 15.67
C GLU A 125 2.19 14.77 16.23
N LEU A 126 2.28 13.66 15.47
CA LEU A 126 2.86 12.42 15.95
C LEU A 126 4.36 12.55 16.31
N PRO A 127 5.23 13.22 15.51
CA PRO A 127 6.64 13.35 15.84
C PRO A 127 6.88 14.07 17.18
N ALA A 128 6.14 15.15 17.43
CA ALA A 128 6.26 15.92 18.67
C ALA A 128 5.80 15.09 19.89
N TYR A 129 4.70 14.38 19.76
CA TYR A 129 4.18 13.51 20.80
C TYR A 129 5.18 12.40 21.17
N VAL A 130 5.65 11.65 20.19
CA VAL A 130 6.60 10.54 20.35
C VAL A 130 7.87 11.01 21.06
N LYS A 131 8.40 12.16 20.64
CA LYS A 131 9.59 12.78 21.27
C LYS A 131 9.35 13.19 22.71
N SER A 132 8.19 13.80 22.99
CA SER A 132 7.86 14.22 24.38
C SER A 132 7.73 13.06 25.33
N MET A 133 7.34 11.88 24.83
CA MET A 133 7.21 10.64 25.61
C MET A 133 8.52 9.86 25.74
N GLY A 134 9.59 10.28 25.07
CA GLY A 134 10.91 9.67 25.16
C GLY A 134 11.13 8.47 24.23
N TYR A 135 10.25 8.20 23.28
CA TYR A 135 10.43 7.15 22.30
C TYR A 135 11.38 7.59 21.18
N ASN A 136 12.14 6.65 20.63
CA ASN A 136 13.06 6.87 19.51
C ASN A 136 12.66 6.12 18.23
N PHE A 137 11.65 5.25 18.32
CA PHE A 137 11.02 4.59 17.18
C PHE A 137 9.50 4.69 17.25
N VAL A 138 8.88 4.68 16.08
CA VAL A 138 7.45 4.46 15.90
C VAL A 138 7.25 3.21 15.06
N GLU A 139 6.45 2.28 15.54
CA GLU A 139 5.95 1.16 14.76
C GLU A 139 4.53 1.48 14.28
N LEU A 140 4.37 1.59 12.97
CA LEU A 140 3.08 1.81 12.34
C LEU A 140 2.41 0.45 12.13
N LEU A 141 1.29 0.20 12.81
CA LEU A 141 0.43 -0.93 12.49
C LEU A 141 0.09 -0.90 10.99
N PRO A 142 -0.33 -2.01 10.38
CA PRO A 142 -0.30 -2.13 8.92
C PRO A 142 -0.91 -0.93 8.19
N VAL A 143 -0.08 -0.28 7.39
CA VAL A 143 -0.44 0.90 6.57
C VAL A 143 -0.55 0.57 5.09
N THR A 144 -0.35 -0.68 4.70
CA THR A 144 -0.61 -1.17 3.34
C THR A 144 -2.11 -1.17 3.05
N GLU A 145 -2.52 -1.04 1.79
CA GLU A 145 -3.95 -0.91 1.42
C GLU A 145 -4.75 -2.18 1.75
N TYR A 146 -5.91 -2.01 2.34
CA TYR A 146 -6.80 -3.08 2.79
C TYR A 146 -8.29 -2.71 2.64
N PRO A 147 -9.19 -3.71 2.38
CA PRO A 147 -10.61 -3.43 2.13
C PRO A 147 -11.45 -3.24 3.40
N LEU A 148 -11.13 -3.93 4.49
CA LEU A 148 -11.96 -4.02 5.70
C LEU A 148 -11.34 -3.24 6.86
N ASP A 149 -12.03 -2.21 7.38
CA ASP A 149 -11.54 -1.38 8.51
C ASP A 149 -11.31 -2.20 9.77
N ASP A 150 -12.21 -3.14 10.07
CA ASP A 150 -12.14 -3.98 11.26
C ASP A 150 -10.91 -4.91 11.28
N SER A 151 -10.25 -5.09 10.13
CA SER A 151 -9.00 -5.83 10.06
C SER A 151 -7.78 -5.07 10.58
N TRP A 152 -7.90 -3.76 10.81
CA TRP A 152 -6.80 -2.86 11.19
C TRP A 152 -5.62 -2.87 10.20
N GLY A 153 -5.88 -3.27 8.95
CA GLY A 153 -4.87 -3.41 7.92
C GLY A 153 -4.23 -4.80 7.80
N TYR A 154 -4.57 -5.74 8.68
CA TYR A 154 -4.01 -7.11 8.64
C TYR A 154 -4.55 -7.96 7.49
N GLN A 155 -5.63 -7.56 6.81
CA GLN A 155 -6.13 -8.20 5.59
C GLN A 155 -5.77 -7.36 4.36
N CYS A 156 -4.50 -7.38 4.00
CA CYS A 156 -3.92 -6.53 2.97
C CYS A 156 -4.30 -6.99 1.55
N THR A 157 -4.63 -6.04 0.68
CA THR A 157 -4.86 -6.26 -0.76
C THR A 157 -3.88 -5.51 -1.66
N GLY A 158 -3.19 -4.49 -1.15
CA GLY A 158 -2.22 -3.68 -1.89
C GLY A 158 -0.91 -3.54 -1.11
N TYR A 159 0.02 -4.48 -1.30
CA TYR A 159 1.24 -4.60 -0.48
C TYR A 159 2.23 -3.44 -0.64
N PHE A 160 2.20 -2.74 -1.78
CA PHE A 160 3.13 -1.64 -2.09
C PHE A 160 2.46 -0.26 -2.08
N ALA A 161 1.15 -0.21 -1.80
CA ALA A 161 0.41 1.02 -1.69
C ALA A 161 0.14 1.36 -0.22
N PRO A 162 0.51 2.54 0.29
CA PRO A 162 0.00 3.01 1.55
C PRO A 162 -1.51 3.21 1.45
N THR A 163 -2.25 2.89 2.51
CA THR A 163 -3.71 2.98 2.47
C THR A 163 -4.17 4.39 2.12
N SER A 164 -5.07 4.48 1.16
CA SER A 164 -5.65 5.74 0.68
C SER A 164 -6.60 6.42 1.69
N ARG A 165 -6.89 5.76 2.80
CA ARG A 165 -7.75 6.28 3.88
C ARG A 165 -7.26 7.60 4.43
N TYR A 166 -5.95 7.75 4.56
CA TYR A 166 -5.31 8.90 5.23
C TYR A 166 -4.63 9.87 4.27
N GLY A 167 -4.65 9.60 2.97
CA GLY A 167 -4.07 10.48 1.96
C GLY A 167 -3.35 9.75 0.82
N THR A 168 -2.49 10.46 0.14
CA THR A 168 -1.70 9.97 -1.00
C THR A 168 -0.38 9.33 -0.54
N PRO A 169 0.33 8.60 -1.43
CA PRO A 169 1.69 8.12 -1.14
C PRO A 169 2.66 9.24 -0.73
N HIS A 170 2.60 10.42 -1.38
CA HIS A 170 3.43 11.56 -0.97
C HIS A 170 3.07 12.10 0.41
N ASP A 171 1.82 11.99 0.83
CA ASP A 171 1.41 12.37 2.19
C ASP A 171 1.97 11.39 3.21
N PHE A 172 1.99 10.09 2.90
CA PHE A 172 2.65 9.08 3.72
C PHE A 172 4.16 9.31 3.80
N MET A 173 4.82 9.58 2.66
CA MET A 173 6.24 9.96 2.65
C MET A 173 6.51 11.17 3.54
N ALA A 174 5.61 12.17 3.54
CA ALA A 174 5.75 13.34 4.41
C ALA A 174 5.63 13.02 5.90
N LEU A 175 4.80 12.05 6.28
CA LEU A 175 4.74 11.56 7.65
C LEU A 175 6.06 10.90 8.06
N VAL A 176 6.58 10.00 7.24
CA VAL A 176 7.86 9.33 7.49
C VAL A 176 9.00 10.36 7.56
N ASP A 177 9.02 11.31 6.63
CA ASP A 177 10.03 12.37 6.58
C ASP A 177 9.99 13.26 7.84
N ALA A 178 8.81 13.61 8.33
CA ALA A 178 8.65 14.39 9.56
C ALA A 178 9.15 13.63 10.80
N LEU A 179 8.91 12.33 10.89
CA LEU A 179 9.45 11.46 11.95
C LEU A 179 10.97 11.42 11.88
N HIS A 180 11.54 11.23 10.70
CA HIS A 180 12.98 11.22 10.48
C HIS A 180 13.63 12.57 10.81
N GLN A 181 13.01 13.70 10.45
CA GLN A 181 13.47 15.03 10.85
C GLN A 181 13.48 15.21 12.37
N ALA A 182 12.49 14.67 13.08
CA ALA A 182 12.46 14.63 14.53
C ALA A 182 13.47 13.66 15.15
N GLY A 183 14.16 12.87 14.32
CA GLY A 183 15.12 11.86 14.73
C GLY A 183 14.50 10.59 15.28
N VAL A 184 13.30 10.27 14.85
CA VAL A 184 12.54 9.08 15.21
C VAL A 184 12.61 8.09 14.06
N GLY A 185 12.98 6.83 14.35
CA GLY A 185 12.94 5.73 13.38
C GLY A 185 11.50 5.27 13.12
N VAL A 186 11.26 4.74 11.93
CA VAL A 186 9.96 4.20 11.54
C VAL A 186 10.09 2.71 11.25
N ILE A 187 9.24 1.92 11.87
CA ILE A 187 9.06 0.49 11.63
C ILE A 187 7.69 0.34 10.98
N LEU A 188 7.60 -0.47 9.93
CA LEU A 188 6.34 -0.82 9.31
C LEU A 188 5.98 -2.25 9.71
N ASP A 189 4.81 -2.43 10.29
CA ASP A 189 4.22 -3.75 10.48
C ASP A 189 3.74 -4.26 9.12
N TRP A 190 4.50 -5.20 8.54
CA TRP A 190 4.24 -5.75 7.22
C TRP A 190 3.75 -7.18 7.32
N VAL A 191 2.56 -7.43 6.77
CA VAL A 191 1.82 -8.69 6.94
C VAL A 191 1.79 -9.47 5.63
N PRO A 192 2.77 -10.35 5.34
CA PRO A 192 2.80 -11.17 4.14
C PRO A 192 1.94 -12.44 4.28
N ALA A 193 0.78 -12.31 4.91
CA ALA A 193 -0.13 -13.42 5.24
C ALA A 193 -1.58 -12.91 5.25
N HIS A 194 -2.53 -13.77 5.65
CA HIS A 194 -3.94 -13.39 5.79
C HIS A 194 -4.56 -12.80 4.53
N PHE A 195 -4.23 -13.35 3.37
CA PHE A 195 -4.75 -12.90 2.08
C PHE A 195 -6.27 -12.92 2.08
N PRO A 196 -6.95 -11.74 1.94
CA PRO A 196 -8.40 -11.69 1.91
C PRO A 196 -8.94 -12.28 0.61
N ARG A 197 -10.16 -12.83 0.68
CA ARG A 197 -10.83 -13.43 -0.48
C ARG A 197 -11.58 -12.43 -1.36
N ASP A 198 -11.15 -11.18 -1.34
CA ASP A 198 -11.71 -10.14 -2.18
C ASP A 198 -11.38 -10.42 -3.64
N ALA A 199 -12.39 -10.51 -4.49
CA ALA A 199 -12.26 -10.94 -5.88
C ALA A 199 -11.33 -10.04 -6.72
N PHE A 200 -11.15 -8.78 -6.33
CA PHE A 200 -10.25 -7.84 -7.01
C PHE A 200 -8.80 -7.94 -6.56
N GLY A 201 -8.52 -8.62 -5.45
CA GLY A 201 -7.17 -8.80 -4.88
C GLY A 201 -6.44 -10.02 -5.44
N LEU A 202 -5.49 -10.54 -4.64
CA LEU A 202 -4.67 -11.69 -5.02
C LEU A 202 -5.42 -13.02 -5.01
N TYR A 203 -6.63 -13.07 -4.41
CA TYR A 203 -7.44 -14.27 -4.38
C TYR A 203 -7.75 -14.77 -5.79
N HIS A 204 -7.31 -15.97 -6.12
CA HIS A 204 -7.43 -16.58 -7.45
C HIS A 204 -7.06 -15.58 -8.56
N PHE A 205 -5.89 -14.94 -8.43
CA PHE A 205 -5.50 -13.81 -9.29
C PHE A 205 -5.53 -14.16 -10.77
N ASP A 206 -5.01 -15.33 -11.12
CA ASP A 206 -4.95 -15.89 -12.49
C ASP A 206 -5.93 -17.06 -12.71
N GLY A 207 -6.85 -17.30 -11.76
CA GLY A 207 -7.83 -18.40 -11.78
C GLY A 207 -7.44 -19.59 -10.90
N GLY A 208 -6.19 -19.64 -10.43
CA GLY A 208 -5.69 -20.68 -9.54
C GLY A 208 -5.41 -20.19 -8.11
N PRO A 209 -5.34 -21.07 -7.11
CA PRO A 209 -5.03 -20.74 -5.73
C PRO A 209 -3.52 -20.54 -5.53
N THR A 210 -2.94 -19.50 -6.07
CA THR A 210 -1.49 -19.22 -6.02
C THR A 210 -1.00 -18.91 -4.60
N TYR A 211 -1.80 -18.16 -3.83
CA TYR A 211 -1.48 -17.69 -2.48
C TYR A 211 -2.33 -18.35 -1.40
N GLU A 212 -3.28 -19.18 -1.77
CA GLU A 212 -4.14 -19.91 -0.84
C GLU A 212 -3.84 -21.41 -0.91
N SER A 213 -3.73 -22.03 0.25
CA SER A 213 -3.81 -23.50 0.34
C SER A 213 -5.24 -23.94 0.02
N VAL A 214 -5.39 -25.04 -0.71
CA VAL A 214 -6.69 -25.67 -1.03
C VAL A 214 -7.45 -26.08 0.24
N SER A 215 -6.77 -26.13 1.38
CA SER A 215 -7.36 -26.44 2.68
C SER A 215 -6.81 -25.50 3.76
N TYR A 216 -7.70 -24.85 4.51
CA TYR A 216 -7.38 -24.05 5.70
C TYR A 216 -6.58 -24.82 6.78
N THR A 217 -6.56 -26.13 6.70
CA THR A 217 -5.85 -27.01 7.66
C THR A 217 -4.32 -27.00 7.49
N HIS A 218 -3.80 -26.38 6.45
CA HIS A 218 -2.36 -26.35 6.14
C HIS A 218 -1.71 -24.97 6.35
N LEU A 219 -2.48 -23.97 6.79
CA LEU A 219 -1.99 -22.63 7.16
C LEU A 219 -1.82 -22.51 8.70
N ARG A 220 -1.05 -23.43 9.28
CA ARG A 220 -0.56 -23.32 10.65
C ARG A 220 0.95 -23.19 10.68
#